data_7c56fad8f578e2bfd1881b0f42fdaeff
#
_entry.id   7c56fad8f578e2bfd1881b0f42fdaeff
#
_cell.length_a   1.000
_cell.length_b   1.000
_cell.length_c   1.000
_cell.angle_alpha   90.00
_cell.angle_beta   90.00
_cell.angle_gamma   90.00
#
_symmetry.space_group_name_H-M   'P 1'
#
loop_
_entity.id
_entity.type
_entity.pdbx_description
1 polymer ?
#
loop_
_entity_poly.entity_id
_entity_poly.type
_entity_poly.pdbx_seq_one_letter_code
_entity_poly.pdbx_strand_id
1 'polypeptide(L)'
;MAMTPTSTTPAPTENRNDRIGVATHFVRKRKMLHWDPQKYIPMIADLGVGWIRDELMWNRIEPERGEYRIPDADWEWINLAHQNRLKIIVTLNGSNSLVYGGIDDYEPEAYAKAAAFLARELKGKVQAIEVINEPFNWYARSYFEGTSRGGDLYGLTKNGQPESWLGRYAKLINKTAEAVKAVNPGMKVIGFGGFPAMNMRMIETGISPAVDGVVLHPYSYRITPEIIPYAASDENFKRNGGRQTADAEGTFASLIRYSREFSAMHNGPRETWLTEWGYTTKRDRAGSRSNFAGFTEHAQAVYIQRRFMECLGLGVENSIVYSFIDDKNSPLETSEFNGEDNFGLIKSDGTPKPAYAAVQRLARETAGLVVSNDVKITITTPTSRPDRQTFHARDGTELHAPDRAISYQFKDHAGNTIIALWSMERISDQSARPADIEIKVKPDIVITATDLWTGRVYQPLAGEKNGYLFLKDFALPPHPVLLRLQTK
;
A
#
# COMPACT_ATOMS: atom_id res chain seq x y z
N MET A 1 -32.32 -18.73 30.39
CA MET A 1 -32.65 -17.64 29.47
C MET A 1 -31.58 -17.64 28.38
N ALA A 2 -31.94 -18.08 27.19
CA ALA A 2 -31.03 -18.10 26.05
C ALA A 2 -30.91 -16.67 25.52
N MET A 3 -29.69 -16.14 25.49
CA MET A 3 -29.41 -14.86 24.85
C MET A 3 -29.45 -15.04 23.33
N THR A 4 -30.41 -14.39 22.70
CA THR A 4 -30.51 -14.28 21.24
C THR A 4 -29.28 -13.49 20.72
N PRO A 5 -28.59 -13.95 19.70
CA PRO A 5 -27.50 -13.18 19.10
C PRO A 5 -28.08 -11.93 18.45
N THR A 6 -27.60 -10.76 18.86
CA THR A 6 -27.92 -9.49 18.24
C THR A 6 -27.36 -9.50 16.82
N SER A 7 -28.24 -9.53 15.84
CA SER A 7 -27.93 -9.31 14.41
C SER A 7 -27.26 -7.94 14.27
N THR A 8 -25.95 -7.91 14.06
CA THR A 8 -25.26 -6.70 13.65
C THR A 8 -25.61 -6.42 12.19
N THR A 9 -26.43 -5.41 11.97
CA THR A 9 -26.75 -4.90 10.62
C THR A 9 -25.43 -4.49 9.95
N PRO A 10 -25.12 -4.98 8.72
CA PRO A 10 -23.89 -4.57 8.00
C PRO A 10 -23.93 -3.07 7.76
N ALA A 11 -22.78 -2.40 7.99
CA ALA A 11 -22.63 -0.97 7.69
C ALA A 11 -22.99 -0.68 6.23
N PRO A 12 -23.65 0.46 5.94
CA PRO A 12 -24.02 0.83 4.57
C PRO A 12 -22.80 0.91 3.68
N THR A 13 -22.89 0.41 2.45
CA THR A 13 -21.85 0.45 1.42
C THR A 13 -21.44 1.89 1.04
N GLU A 14 -22.27 2.87 1.33
CA GLU A 14 -22.05 4.29 1.06
C GLU A 14 -20.86 4.91 1.81
N ASN A 15 -20.39 4.27 2.89
CA ASN A 15 -19.32 4.78 3.75
C ASN A 15 -18.00 3.98 3.64
N ARG A 16 -17.81 3.21 2.56
CA ARG A 16 -16.63 2.39 2.35
C ARG A 16 -15.77 2.91 1.21
N ASN A 17 -14.47 3.00 1.44
CA ASN A 17 -13.52 3.33 0.38
C ASN A 17 -13.00 2.05 -0.30
N ASP A 18 -13.39 1.88 -1.55
CA ASP A 18 -13.08 0.70 -2.37
C ASP A 18 -11.68 0.69 -2.98
N ARG A 19 -10.80 1.63 -2.61
CA ARG A 19 -9.43 1.76 -3.13
C ARG A 19 -8.36 1.58 -2.05
N ILE A 20 -8.77 1.36 -0.80
CA ILE A 20 -7.85 1.13 0.33
C ILE A 20 -8.19 -0.16 1.06
N GLY A 21 -7.19 -0.74 1.70
CA GLY A 21 -7.35 -2.00 2.43
C GLY A 21 -6.26 -2.23 3.47
N VAL A 22 -6.31 -3.40 4.09
CA VAL A 22 -5.35 -3.85 5.10
C VAL A 22 -4.81 -5.23 4.77
N ALA A 23 -3.53 -5.47 5.06
CA ALA A 23 -2.94 -6.79 5.00
C ALA A 23 -3.29 -7.59 6.27
N THR A 24 -3.58 -8.88 6.06
CA THR A 24 -3.93 -9.85 7.10
C THR A 24 -3.06 -11.10 6.99
N HIS A 25 -3.06 -11.93 8.03
CA HIS A 25 -2.30 -13.17 8.09
C HIS A 25 -3.12 -14.30 8.71
N PHE A 26 -4.38 -14.46 8.33
CA PHE A 26 -5.24 -15.52 8.84
C PHE A 26 -4.67 -16.91 8.58
N VAL A 27 -4.01 -17.10 7.43
CA VAL A 27 -3.41 -18.38 7.02
C VAL A 27 -2.04 -18.58 7.65
N ARG A 28 -1.15 -17.60 7.48
CA ARG A 28 0.27 -17.76 7.78
C ARG A 28 0.55 -17.77 9.26
N LYS A 29 -0.08 -16.86 10.02
CA LYS A 29 0.21 -16.59 11.43
C LYS A 29 -0.91 -17.02 12.37
N ARG A 30 -1.98 -17.64 11.86
CA ARG A 30 -3.10 -18.10 12.66
C ARG A 30 -2.67 -18.99 13.85
N LYS A 31 -1.67 -19.85 13.67
CA LYS A 31 -1.12 -20.67 14.76
C LYS A 31 -0.33 -19.88 15.80
N MET A 32 0.34 -18.80 15.39
CA MET A 32 1.24 -18.02 16.25
C MET A 32 0.50 -16.92 17.01
N LEU A 33 -0.49 -16.29 16.37
CA LEU A 33 -1.17 -15.11 16.88
C LEU A 33 -2.64 -15.31 17.19
N HIS A 34 -3.17 -16.51 16.91
CA HIS A 34 -4.61 -16.77 17.07
C HIS A 34 -5.47 -15.70 16.38
N TRP A 35 -5.13 -15.36 15.13
CA TRP A 35 -5.91 -14.42 14.33
C TRP A 35 -7.29 -15.05 14.05
N ASP A 36 -8.24 -14.77 14.92
CA ASP A 36 -9.60 -15.27 14.81
C ASP A 36 -10.38 -14.49 13.75
N PRO A 37 -10.75 -15.11 12.61
CA PRO A 37 -11.50 -14.44 11.56
C PRO A 37 -12.85 -13.91 12.04
N GLN A 38 -13.52 -14.64 12.96
CA GLN A 38 -14.82 -14.25 13.52
C GLN A 38 -14.73 -12.94 14.30
N LYS A 39 -13.60 -12.69 14.95
CA LYS A 39 -13.36 -11.46 15.71
C LYS A 39 -12.89 -10.32 14.79
N TYR A 40 -11.92 -10.59 13.94
CA TYR A 40 -11.17 -9.51 13.28
C TYR A 40 -11.75 -9.06 11.94
N ILE A 41 -12.42 -9.94 11.19
CA ILE A 41 -13.05 -9.53 9.92
C ILE A 41 -14.15 -8.48 10.11
N PRO A 42 -15.06 -8.59 11.11
CA PRO A 42 -16.01 -7.52 11.41
C PRO A 42 -15.33 -6.19 11.79
N MET A 43 -14.22 -6.23 12.54
CA MET A 43 -13.44 -5.02 12.87
C MET A 43 -12.82 -4.37 11.63
N ILE A 44 -12.32 -5.18 10.68
CA ILE A 44 -11.80 -4.68 9.40
C ILE A 44 -12.92 -4.04 8.57
N ALA A 45 -14.09 -4.66 8.55
CA ALA A 45 -15.25 -4.09 7.86
C ALA A 45 -15.70 -2.76 8.47
N ASP A 46 -15.63 -2.61 9.80
CA ASP A 46 -15.93 -1.36 10.50
C ASP A 46 -14.94 -0.23 10.23
N LEU A 47 -13.69 -0.55 9.86
CA LEU A 47 -12.73 0.46 9.36
C LEU A 47 -13.25 1.23 8.15
N GLY A 48 -14.20 0.70 7.40
CA GLY A 48 -14.66 1.29 6.16
C GLY A 48 -13.69 1.12 4.98
N VAL A 49 -12.68 0.26 5.11
CA VAL A 49 -11.81 -0.15 3.99
C VAL A 49 -12.53 -1.16 3.11
N GLY A 50 -12.24 -1.14 1.81
CA GLY A 50 -12.87 -2.03 0.83
C GLY A 50 -12.19 -3.39 0.68
N TRP A 51 -10.91 -3.52 1.09
CA TRP A 51 -10.08 -4.67 0.74
C TRP A 51 -9.35 -5.27 1.94
N ILE A 52 -9.15 -6.60 1.83
CA ILE A 52 -8.14 -7.32 2.58
C ILE A 52 -7.18 -8.01 1.61
N ARG A 53 -5.92 -8.18 2.04
CA ARG A 53 -4.92 -9.00 1.36
C ARG A 53 -4.42 -10.07 2.32
N ASP A 54 -4.50 -11.33 1.90
CA ASP A 54 -3.95 -12.47 2.62
C ASP A 54 -3.32 -13.48 1.67
N GLU A 55 -2.66 -14.50 2.19
CA GLU A 55 -1.92 -15.48 1.42
C GLU A 55 -2.67 -16.83 1.36
N LEU A 56 -2.51 -17.57 0.25
CA LEU A 56 -2.76 -19.00 0.18
C LEU A 56 -1.45 -19.69 -0.22
N MET A 57 -1.07 -20.72 0.52
CA MET A 57 0.18 -21.44 0.28
C MET A 57 -0.02 -22.53 -0.78
N TRP A 58 0.76 -22.47 -1.89
CA TRP A 58 0.59 -23.42 -2.99
C TRP A 58 0.67 -24.89 -2.57
N ASN A 59 1.64 -25.25 -1.71
CA ASN A 59 1.77 -26.63 -1.21
C ASN A 59 0.58 -27.13 -0.36
N ARG A 60 -0.26 -26.22 0.12
CA ARG A 60 -1.51 -26.57 0.82
C ARG A 60 -2.69 -26.67 -0.15
N ILE A 61 -2.64 -25.90 -1.24
CA ILE A 61 -3.64 -25.93 -2.31
C ILE A 61 -3.47 -27.19 -3.17
N GLU A 62 -2.23 -27.61 -3.42
CA GLU A 62 -1.88 -28.80 -4.19
C GLU A 62 -0.97 -29.73 -3.35
N PRO A 63 -1.55 -30.47 -2.38
CA PRO A 63 -0.78 -31.38 -1.51
C PRO A 63 -0.22 -32.60 -2.24
N GLU A 64 -0.85 -33.02 -3.34
CA GLU A 64 -0.42 -34.10 -4.26
C GLU A 64 -0.57 -33.61 -5.70
N ARG A 65 0.25 -34.11 -6.59
CA ARG A 65 0.32 -33.64 -7.98
C ARG A 65 -1.03 -33.70 -8.69
N GLY A 66 -1.57 -32.54 -9.03
CA GLY A 66 -2.85 -32.41 -9.74
C GLY A 66 -4.08 -32.53 -8.84
N GLU A 67 -3.91 -32.72 -7.54
CA GLU A 67 -5.00 -32.77 -6.57
C GLU A 67 -5.10 -31.42 -5.85
N TYR A 68 -6.17 -30.69 -6.15
CA TYR A 68 -6.34 -29.34 -5.65
C TYR A 68 -7.45 -29.27 -4.60
N ARG A 69 -7.19 -28.52 -3.55
CA ARG A 69 -8.19 -28.19 -2.51
C ARG A 69 -7.90 -26.85 -1.86
N ILE A 70 -8.93 -26.20 -1.37
CA ILE A 70 -8.80 -25.06 -0.46
C ILE A 70 -9.10 -25.61 0.95
N PRO A 71 -8.15 -25.49 1.91
CA PRO A 71 -8.38 -25.94 3.28
C PRO A 71 -9.58 -25.24 3.94
N ASP A 72 -10.32 -25.94 4.81
CA ASP A 72 -11.52 -25.42 5.48
C ASP A 72 -11.23 -24.11 6.25
N ALA A 73 -10.05 -24.04 6.88
CA ALA A 73 -9.62 -22.84 7.59
C ALA A 73 -9.45 -21.62 6.66
N ASP A 74 -9.12 -21.85 5.38
CA ASP A 74 -8.98 -20.79 4.38
C ASP A 74 -10.36 -20.41 3.84
N TRP A 75 -11.26 -21.37 3.66
CA TRP A 75 -12.65 -21.10 3.34
C TRP A 75 -13.36 -20.26 4.41
N GLU A 76 -13.05 -20.49 5.69
CA GLU A 76 -13.67 -19.75 6.79
C GLU A 76 -13.44 -18.23 6.65
N TRP A 77 -12.19 -17.80 6.57
CA TRP A 77 -11.89 -16.36 6.48
C TRP A 77 -12.34 -15.74 5.15
N ILE A 78 -12.23 -16.48 4.02
CA ILE A 78 -12.70 -16.01 2.71
C ILE A 78 -14.22 -15.78 2.73
N ASN A 79 -14.98 -16.74 3.27
CA ASN A 79 -16.42 -16.61 3.34
C ASN A 79 -16.87 -15.47 4.27
N LEU A 80 -16.21 -15.32 5.42
CA LEU A 80 -16.47 -14.21 6.36
C LEU A 80 -16.18 -12.86 5.73
N ALA A 81 -15.04 -12.72 5.03
CA ALA A 81 -14.69 -11.49 4.33
C ALA A 81 -15.74 -11.15 3.26
N HIS A 82 -16.15 -12.13 2.46
CA HIS A 82 -17.18 -11.97 1.45
C HIS A 82 -18.54 -11.59 2.06
N GLN A 83 -18.97 -12.24 3.17
CA GLN A 83 -20.19 -11.90 3.90
C GLN A 83 -20.16 -10.47 4.45
N ASN A 84 -18.98 -9.99 4.85
CA ASN A 84 -18.75 -8.62 5.27
C ASN A 84 -18.50 -7.64 4.09
N ARG A 85 -18.70 -8.09 2.84
CA ARG A 85 -18.55 -7.30 1.62
C ARG A 85 -17.14 -6.72 1.44
N LEU A 86 -16.13 -7.38 1.96
CA LEU A 86 -14.74 -7.06 1.70
C LEU A 86 -14.31 -7.71 0.38
N LYS A 87 -13.63 -6.95 -0.45
CA LYS A 87 -12.91 -7.45 -1.61
C LYS A 87 -11.62 -8.11 -1.15
N ILE A 88 -11.16 -9.12 -1.87
CA ILE A 88 -10.03 -9.95 -1.44
C ILE A 88 -8.96 -9.97 -2.52
N ILE A 89 -7.72 -9.69 -2.12
CA ILE A 89 -6.51 -10.06 -2.85
C ILE A 89 -5.98 -11.33 -2.19
N VAL A 90 -5.82 -12.39 -2.96
CA VAL A 90 -5.14 -13.61 -2.54
C VAL A 90 -3.74 -13.63 -3.16
N THR A 91 -2.70 -13.62 -2.35
CA THR A 91 -1.35 -13.92 -2.80
C THR A 91 -1.19 -15.44 -2.82
N LEU A 92 -1.09 -16.06 -4.02
CA LEU A 92 -0.68 -17.46 -4.11
C LEU A 92 0.83 -17.53 -3.88
N ASN A 93 1.23 -17.98 -2.70
CA ASN A 93 2.59 -17.86 -2.20
C ASN A 93 3.25 -19.22 -1.92
N GLY A 94 4.58 -19.19 -1.77
CA GLY A 94 5.39 -20.36 -1.47
C GLY A 94 5.67 -21.26 -2.67
N SER A 95 6.67 -22.11 -2.51
CA SER A 95 7.01 -23.20 -3.44
C SER A 95 6.18 -24.45 -3.14
N ASN A 96 6.19 -25.39 -4.07
CA ASN A 96 5.65 -26.73 -3.83
C ASN A 96 6.73 -27.82 -4.05
N SER A 97 7.83 -27.69 -3.32
CA SER A 97 8.95 -28.62 -3.36
C SER A 97 8.59 -30.04 -2.91
N LEU A 98 7.52 -30.21 -2.15
CA LEU A 98 7.02 -31.53 -1.76
C LEU A 98 6.55 -32.34 -2.97
N VAL A 99 5.97 -31.67 -3.95
CA VAL A 99 5.40 -32.30 -5.16
C VAL A 99 6.34 -32.17 -6.36
N TYR A 100 7.04 -31.06 -6.50
CA TYR A 100 7.86 -30.72 -7.67
C TYR A 100 9.37 -30.64 -7.37
N GLY A 101 9.78 -30.93 -6.14
CA GLY A 101 11.19 -30.97 -5.76
C GLY A 101 11.99 -31.94 -6.64
N GLY A 102 13.15 -31.45 -7.11
CA GLY A 102 13.96 -32.19 -8.09
C GLY A 102 13.62 -31.94 -9.58
N ILE A 103 12.53 -31.20 -9.85
CA ILE A 103 12.18 -30.68 -11.19
C ILE A 103 12.34 -29.15 -11.16
N ASP A 104 11.40 -28.46 -10.55
CA ASP A 104 11.39 -27.02 -10.31
C ASP A 104 10.41 -26.73 -9.17
N ASP A 105 10.88 -26.21 -8.05
CA ASP A 105 10.05 -25.89 -6.87
C ASP A 105 8.90 -24.91 -7.18
N TYR A 106 9.03 -24.16 -8.26
CA TYR A 106 8.04 -23.22 -8.79
C TYR A 106 7.70 -23.53 -10.25
N GLU A 107 7.47 -24.82 -10.55
CA GLU A 107 7.14 -25.26 -11.91
C GLU A 107 6.00 -24.42 -12.49
N PRO A 108 6.24 -23.61 -13.56
CA PRO A 108 5.29 -22.58 -13.99
C PRO A 108 3.94 -23.11 -14.48
N GLU A 109 3.91 -24.27 -15.14
CA GLU A 109 2.67 -24.87 -15.64
C GLU A 109 1.80 -25.40 -14.49
N ALA A 110 2.41 -26.00 -13.48
CA ALA A 110 1.70 -26.53 -12.32
C ALA A 110 1.17 -25.38 -11.45
N TYR A 111 2.00 -24.36 -11.21
CA TYR A 111 1.57 -23.16 -10.48
C TYR A 111 0.39 -22.46 -11.17
N ALA A 112 0.44 -22.33 -12.51
CA ALA A 112 -0.63 -21.75 -13.30
C ALA A 112 -1.94 -22.57 -13.20
N LYS A 113 -1.86 -23.90 -13.14
CA LYS A 113 -3.03 -24.79 -12.93
C LYS A 113 -3.62 -24.60 -11.53
N ALA A 114 -2.78 -24.49 -10.49
CA ALA A 114 -3.24 -24.21 -9.13
C ALA A 114 -3.93 -22.84 -9.04
N ALA A 115 -3.38 -21.80 -9.68
CA ALA A 115 -4.00 -20.49 -9.77
C ALA A 115 -5.33 -20.52 -10.53
N ALA A 116 -5.42 -21.26 -11.64
CA ALA A 116 -6.66 -21.42 -12.38
C ALA A 116 -7.73 -22.19 -11.58
N PHE A 117 -7.33 -23.18 -10.77
CA PHE A 117 -8.22 -23.84 -9.81
C PHE A 117 -8.79 -22.80 -8.82
N LEU A 118 -7.94 -22.00 -8.17
CA LEU A 118 -8.39 -20.95 -7.27
C LEU A 118 -9.31 -19.96 -7.95
N ALA A 119 -9.00 -19.55 -9.18
CA ALA A 119 -9.81 -18.60 -9.95
C ALA A 119 -11.22 -19.12 -10.26
N ARG A 120 -11.41 -20.44 -10.41
CA ARG A 120 -12.74 -21.07 -10.55
C ARG A 120 -13.47 -21.14 -9.22
N GLU A 121 -12.84 -21.72 -8.20
CA GLU A 121 -13.49 -21.99 -6.91
C GLU A 121 -13.85 -20.70 -6.15
N LEU A 122 -13.04 -19.66 -6.30
CA LEU A 122 -13.20 -18.38 -5.61
C LEU A 122 -13.93 -17.33 -6.45
N LYS A 123 -14.52 -17.73 -7.59
CA LYS A 123 -15.28 -16.82 -8.44
C LYS A 123 -16.39 -16.11 -7.66
N GLY A 124 -16.44 -14.77 -7.78
CA GLY A 124 -17.39 -13.93 -7.06
C GLY A 124 -17.00 -13.58 -5.61
N LYS A 125 -16.01 -14.26 -5.02
CA LYS A 125 -15.54 -14.00 -3.66
C LYS A 125 -14.19 -13.29 -3.62
N VAL A 126 -13.26 -13.65 -4.50
CA VAL A 126 -11.92 -13.07 -4.62
C VAL A 126 -11.85 -12.26 -5.92
N GLN A 127 -11.28 -11.08 -5.85
CA GLN A 127 -11.19 -10.15 -6.97
C GLN A 127 -9.82 -10.14 -7.65
N ALA A 128 -8.75 -10.49 -6.91
CA ALA A 128 -7.40 -10.50 -7.46
C ALA A 128 -6.57 -11.67 -6.94
N ILE A 129 -5.73 -12.22 -7.81
CA ILE A 129 -4.64 -13.12 -7.46
C ILE A 129 -3.32 -12.37 -7.65
N GLU A 130 -2.53 -12.29 -6.60
CA GLU A 130 -1.16 -11.80 -6.61
C GLU A 130 -0.21 -12.99 -6.73
N VAL A 131 0.69 -12.93 -7.72
CA VAL A 131 1.61 -14.02 -8.06
C VAL A 131 2.91 -13.87 -7.26
N ILE A 132 3.06 -14.65 -6.21
CA ILE A 132 4.21 -14.65 -5.29
C ILE A 132 4.40 -13.33 -4.57
N ASN A 133 4.50 -13.37 -3.25
CA ASN A 133 4.92 -12.22 -2.46
C ASN A 133 6.42 -11.98 -2.61
N GLU A 134 6.80 -10.76 -2.99
CA GLU A 134 8.20 -10.33 -3.06
C GLU A 134 9.12 -11.38 -3.71
N PRO A 135 9.01 -11.62 -5.03
CA PRO A 135 9.74 -12.70 -5.70
C PRO A 135 11.26 -12.59 -5.59
N PHE A 136 11.80 -11.40 -5.30
CA PHE A 136 13.23 -11.20 -4.99
C PHE A 136 13.67 -11.91 -3.70
N ASN A 137 12.74 -12.36 -2.88
CA ASN A 137 13.00 -13.01 -1.60
C ASN A 137 13.17 -14.54 -1.79
N TRP A 138 12.18 -15.33 -1.43
CA TRP A 138 12.28 -16.81 -1.47
C TRP A 138 12.32 -17.37 -2.89
N TYR A 139 11.51 -16.81 -3.81
CA TYR A 139 11.50 -17.28 -5.21
C TYR A 139 12.87 -17.13 -5.87
N ALA A 140 13.44 -15.95 -5.85
CA ALA A 140 14.74 -15.68 -6.45
C ALA A 140 15.85 -16.60 -5.89
N ARG A 141 15.82 -16.89 -4.58
CA ARG A 141 16.82 -17.75 -3.93
C ARG A 141 16.84 -19.18 -4.47
N SER A 142 15.73 -19.69 -4.95
CA SER A 142 15.66 -21.03 -5.56
C SER A 142 16.45 -21.12 -6.87
N TYR A 143 16.80 -19.97 -7.47
CA TYR A 143 17.47 -19.90 -8.77
C TYR A 143 18.81 -19.16 -8.74
N PHE A 144 19.29 -18.74 -7.57
CA PHE A 144 20.64 -18.17 -7.48
C PHE A 144 21.71 -19.25 -7.66
N GLU A 145 22.60 -19.02 -8.61
CA GLU A 145 23.84 -19.75 -8.71
C GLU A 145 24.83 -19.16 -7.68
N GLY A 146 24.86 -19.75 -6.48
CA GLY A 146 25.83 -19.38 -5.46
C GLY A 146 25.24 -18.78 -4.16
N THR A 147 26.06 -18.73 -3.13
CA THR A 147 25.70 -18.55 -1.73
C THR A 147 25.30 -17.14 -1.31
N SER A 148 25.15 -16.19 -2.22
CA SER A 148 24.88 -14.83 -1.82
C SER A 148 23.38 -14.51 -1.91
N ARG A 149 22.82 -14.16 -0.76
CA ARG A 149 21.62 -13.34 -0.58
C ARG A 149 21.71 -11.97 -1.26
N GLY A 150 22.66 -11.83 -2.17
CA GLY A 150 23.04 -10.60 -2.77
C GLY A 150 23.14 -10.73 -4.26
N GLY A 151 22.39 -11.60 -4.86
CA GLY A 151 21.86 -11.29 -6.15
C GLY A 151 21.24 -9.94 -5.93
N ASP A 152 21.74 -8.97 -6.59
CA ASP A 152 21.45 -7.58 -6.36
C ASP A 152 19.94 -7.42 -6.18
N LEU A 153 19.49 -6.76 -5.12
CA LEU A 153 18.10 -6.37 -4.90
C LEU A 153 17.48 -5.63 -6.10
N TYR A 154 18.29 -5.30 -7.08
CA TYR A 154 17.91 -4.69 -8.35
C TYR A 154 17.82 -5.70 -9.50
N GLY A 155 18.07 -6.99 -9.25
CA GLY A 155 17.99 -8.06 -10.24
C GLY A 155 19.17 -8.10 -11.19
N LEU A 156 20.37 -7.71 -10.74
CA LEU A 156 21.62 -7.79 -11.50
C LEU A 156 22.60 -8.81 -10.92
N THR A 157 23.30 -9.48 -11.79
CA THR A 157 24.46 -10.28 -11.44
C THR A 157 25.65 -9.37 -11.04
N LYS A 158 26.67 -9.95 -10.44
CA LYS A 158 27.92 -9.21 -10.11
C LYS A 158 28.55 -8.52 -11.32
N ASN A 159 28.28 -9.01 -12.51
CA ASN A 159 28.80 -8.45 -13.77
C ASN A 159 27.82 -7.45 -14.42
N GLY A 160 26.77 -7.04 -13.71
CA GLY A 160 25.78 -6.06 -14.18
C GLY A 160 24.79 -6.61 -15.22
N GLN A 161 24.74 -7.93 -15.43
CA GLN A 161 23.76 -8.55 -16.31
C GLN A 161 22.48 -8.86 -15.53
N PRO A 162 21.31 -8.90 -16.18
CA PRO A 162 20.06 -9.33 -15.53
C PRO A 162 20.19 -10.74 -14.95
N GLU A 163 19.70 -10.92 -13.73
CA GLU A 163 19.59 -12.24 -13.09
C GLU A 163 18.59 -13.14 -13.84
N SER A 164 18.95 -14.42 -14.00
CA SER A 164 18.14 -15.38 -14.76
C SER A 164 16.73 -15.60 -14.17
N TRP A 165 16.57 -15.44 -12.86
CA TRP A 165 15.29 -15.62 -12.20
C TRP A 165 14.24 -14.61 -12.62
N LEU A 166 14.64 -13.41 -13.12
CA LEU A 166 13.71 -12.39 -13.63
C LEU A 166 12.87 -12.93 -14.79
N GLY A 167 13.53 -13.57 -15.77
CA GLY A 167 12.85 -14.18 -16.92
C GLY A 167 12.00 -15.40 -16.52
N ARG A 168 12.46 -16.17 -15.50
CA ARG A 168 11.66 -17.29 -14.95
C ARG A 168 10.39 -16.77 -14.27
N TYR A 169 10.49 -15.69 -13.50
CA TYR A 169 9.31 -15.07 -12.89
C TYR A 169 8.36 -14.51 -13.94
N ALA A 170 8.88 -13.83 -14.97
CA ALA A 170 8.05 -13.34 -16.08
C ALA A 170 7.28 -14.50 -16.77
N LYS A 171 7.94 -15.62 -17.00
CA LYS A 171 7.27 -16.84 -17.52
C LYS A 171 6.19 -17.35 -16.56
N LEU A 172 6.47 -17.38 -15.25
CA LEU A 172 5.52 -17.83 -14.23
C LEU A 172 4.26 -16.96 -14.22
N ILE A 173 4.42 -15.63 -14.12
CA ILE A 173 3.29 -14.71 -14.06
C ILE A 173 2.48 -14.70 -15.37
N ASN A 174 3.14 -14.76 -16.52
CA ASN A 174 2.46 -14.79 -17.82
C ASN A 174 1.56 -16.03 -17.95
N LYS A 175 2.10 -17.23 -17.68
CA LYS A 175 1.33 -18.47 -17.70
C LYS A 175 0.20 -18.50 -16.69
N THR A 176 0.46 -17.97 -15.49
CA THR A 176 -0.55 -17.83 -14.44
C THR A 176 -1.70 -16.94 -14.91
N ALA A 177 -1.37 -15.76 -15.46
CA ALA A 177 -2.38 -14.81 -15.91
C ALA A 177 -3.25 -15.41 -17.05
N GLU A 178 -2.62 -16.04 -18.03
CA GLU A 178 -3.32 -16.70 -19.14
C GLU A 178 -4.26 -17.79 -18.65
N ALA A 179 -3.80 -18.65 -17.74
CA ALA A 179 -4.60 -19.72 -17.18
C ALA A 179 -5.78 -19.20 -16.31
N VAL A 180 -5.55 -18.17 -15.51
CA VAL A 180 -6.59 -17.52 -14.71
C VAL A 180 -7.64 -16.87 -15.61
N LYS A 181 -7.21 -16.09 -16.62
CA LYS A 181 -8.13 -15.41 -17.55
C LYS A 181 -8.95 -16.38 -18.38
N ALA A 182 -8.41 -17.54 -18.72
CA ALA A 182 -9.15 -18.58 -19.45
C ALA A 182 -10.37 -19.12 -18.67
N VAL A 183 -10.32 -19.12 -17.33
CA VAL A 183 -11.40 -19.66 -16.48
C VAL A 183 -12.22 -18.58 -15.79
N ASN A 184 -11.62 -17.42 -15.53
CA ASN A 184 -12.27 -16.29 -14.88
C ASN A 184 -11.71 -14.95 -15.44
N PRO A 185 -12.20 -14.48 -16.61
CA PRO A 185 -11.69 -13.25 -17.23
C PRO A 185 -11.79 -11.99 -16.34
N GLY A 186 -12.74 -11.98 -15.41
CA GLY A 186 -12.96 -10.84 -14.50
C GLY A 186 -12.00 -10.78 -13.31
N MET A 187 -11.29 -11.87 -13.00
CA MET A 187 -10.33 -11.89 -11.90
C MET A 187 -9.05 -11.15 -12.31
N LYS A 188 -8.60 -10.23 -11.47
CA LYS A 188 -7.34 -9.52 -11.69
C LYS A 188 -6.16 -10.43 -11.40
N VAL A 189 -5.10 -10.33 -12.22
CA VAL A 189 -3.81 -10.98 -11.97
C VAL A 189 -2.76 -9.87 -11.85
N ILE A 190 -2.14 -9.80 -10.68
CA ILE A 190 -1.15 -8.80 -10.33
C ILE A 190 0.12 -9.48 -9.81
N GLY A 191 1.24 -8.79 -9.82
CA GLY A 191 2.49 -9.36 -9.33
C GLY A 191 3.63 -8.37 -9.36
N PHE A 192 4.85 -8.90 -9.31
CA PHE A 192 6.13 -8.21 -9.17
C PHE A 192 6.48 -7.98 -7.70
N GLY A 193 5.96 -6.94 -7.00
CA GLY A 193 6.21 -6.68 -5.58
C GLY A 193 7.68 -6.45 -5.22
N GLY A 194 8.49 -6.09 -6.21
CA GLY A 194 9.92 -5.89 -6.06
C GLY A 194 10.32 -4.43 -5.89
N PHE A 195 11.64 -4.22 -5.83
CA PHE A 195 12.21 -2.89 -5.94
C PHE A 195 11.91 -2.30 -7.32
N PRO A 196 11.69 -0.99 -7.45
CA PRO A 196 11.23 -0.39 -8.69
C PRO A 196 12.06 -0.76 -9.93
N ALA A 197 13.39 -0.70 -9.85
CA ALA A 197 14.27 -1.06 -10.95
C ALA A 197 14.21 -2.54 -11.33
N MET A 198 13.97 -3.42 -10.35
CA MET A 198 13.78 -4.85 -10.58
C MET A 198 12.45 -5.12 -11.30
N ASN A 199 11.37 -4.46 -10.89
CA ASN A 199 10.09 -4.55 -11.60
C ASN A 199 10.24 -4.08 -13.06
N MET A 200 10.98 -3.00 -13.30
CA MET A 200 11.29 -2.52 -14.66
C MET A 200 11.99 -3.60 -15.50
N ARG A 201 13.00 -4.29 -14.94
CA ARG A 201 13.69 -5.38 -15.62
C ARG A 201 12.81 -6.57 -15.92
N MET A 202 11.91 -6.93 -15.02
CA MET A 202 10.93 -7.99 -15.29
C MET A 202 10.00 -7.59 -16.45
N ILE A 203 9.55 -6.34 -16.50
CA ILE A 203 8.70 -5.83 -17.58
C ILE A 203 9.44 -5.91 -18.92
N GLU A 204 10.73 -5.56 -18.96
CA GLU A 204 11.57 -5.64 -20.17
C GLU A 204 11.69 -7.08 -20.74
N THR A 205 11.49 -8.12 -19.91
CA THR A 205 11.52 -9.50 -20.40
C THR A 205 10.26 -9.89 -21.19
N GLY A 206 9.25 -9.04 -21.22
CA GLY A 206 7.98 -9.27 -21.92
C GLY A 206 6.90 -9.84 -21.02
N ILE A 207 5.89 -9.02 -20.73
CA ILE A 207 4.77 -9.39 -19.88
C ILE A 207 3.50 -9.56 -20.73
N SER A 208 2.78 -10.65 -20.47
CA SER A 208 1.52 -10.95 -21.15
C SER A 208 0.48 -9.85 -20.87
N PRO A 209 -0.30 -9.43 -21.86
CA PRO A 209 -1.40 -8.48 -21.66
C PRO A 209 -2.51 -9.02 -20.75
N ALA A 210 -2.47 -10.30 -20.38
CA ALA A 210 -3.36 -10.90 -19.40
C ALA A 210 -3.00 -10.51 -17.95
N VAL A 211 -1.79 -9.99 -17.71
CA VAL A 211 -1.40 -9.43 -16.40
C VAL A 211 -1.96 -8.01 -16.28
N ASP A 212 -2.80 -7.77 -15.27
CA ASP A 212 -3.50 -6.50 -15.10
C ASP A 212 -2.62 -5.42 -14.47
N GLY A 213 -1.84 -5.75 -13.44
CA GLY A 213 -1.19 -4.73 -12.63
C GLY A 213 0.22 -5.06 -12.11
N VAL A 214 0.99 -3.98 -11.95
CA VAL A 214 2.29 -3.99 -11.28
C VAL A 214 2.08 -3.73 -9.79
N VAL A 215 2.59 -4.62 -8.97
CA VAL A 215 2.63 -4.49 -7.51
C VAL A 215 3.89 -3.73 -7.09
N LEU A 216 3.72 -2.81 -6.16
CA LEU A 216 4.80 -2.09 -5.48
C LEU A 216 4.65 -2.25 -3.96
N HIS A 217 5.81 -2.36 -3.27
CA HIS A 217 5.94 -2.31 -1.82
C HIS A 217 6.79 -1.10 -1.40
N PRO A 218 6.26 0.13 -1.52
CA PRO A 218 7.05 1.35 -1.38
C PRO A 218 7.16 1.77 0.09
N TYR A 219 7.87 1.01 0.90
CA TYR A 219 8.17 1.40 2.27
C TYR A 219 9.04 2.65 2.31
N SER A 220 8.63 3.63 3.10
CA SER A 220 9.46 4.82 3.40
C SER A 220 10.45 4.60 4.53
N TYR A 221 10.43 3.44 5.20
CA TYR A 221 11.34 2.96 6.22
C TYR A 221 11.58 3.91 7.39
N ARG A 222 12.21 5.07 7.17
CA ARG A 222 12.66 6.02 8.20
C ARG A 222 12.16 7.44 7.98
N ILE A 223 11.48 7.69 6.86
CA ILE A 223 11.12 9.02 6.38
C ILE A 223 9.60 9.19 6.27
N THR A 224 9.17 10.43 5.98
CA THR A 224 7.75 10.74 5.79
C THR A 224 7.17 10.04 4.55
N PRO A 225 5.84 9.88 4.46
CA PRO A 225 5.21 9.12 3.38
C PRO A 225 5.53 9.63 1.98
N GLU A 226 5.69 10.92 1.82
CA GLU A 226 5.89 11.57 0.53
C GLU A 226 7.27 11.29 -0.08
N ILE A 227 8.19 10.76 0.71
CA ILE A 227 9.57 10.45 0.29
C ILE A 227 9.80 8.93 0.40
N ILE A 228 10.54 8.41 -0.55
CA ILE A 228 10.98 7.01 -0.62
C ILE A 228 12.50 6.94 -0.80
N PRO A 229 13.16 5.85 -0.39
CA PRO A 229 14.63 5.76 -0.44
C PRO A 229 15.17 5.44 -1.84
N TYR A 230 14.57 5.98 -2.89
CA TYR A 230 14.94 5.72 -4.29
C TYR A 230 15.21 7.01 -5.06
N ALA A 231 15.61 8.08 -4.35
CA ALA A 231 15.92 9.36 -4.95
C ALA A 231 16.91 9.21 -6.11
N ALA A 232 16.68 9.98 -7.16
CA ALA A 232 17.58 10.02 -8.30
C ALA A 232 18.92 10.63 -7.88
N SER A 233 19.98 9.83 -7.95
CA SER A 233 21.35 10.22 -7.78
C SER A 233 22.19 9.46 -8.80
N ASP A 234 23.39 9.94 -9.09
CA ASP A 234 24.30 9.23 -10.01
C ASP A 234 24.59 7.81 -9.53
N GLU A 235 24.71 7.63 -8.21
CA GLU A 235 24.92 6.32 -7.61
C GLU A 235 23.71 5.41 -7.79
N ASN A 236 22.50 5.89 -7.46
CA ASN A 236 21.26 5.14 -7.62
C ASN A 236 20.97 4.86 -9.11
N PHE A 237 21.21 5.82 -10.00
CA PHE A 237 21.06 5.61 -11.43
C PHE A 237 22.02 4.52 -11.94
N LYS A 238 23.29 4.56 -11.54
CA LYS A 238 24.26 3.51 -11.86
C LYS A 238 23.85 2.15 -11.29
N ARG A 239 23.47 2.11 -10.02
CA ARG A 239 23.00 0.91 -9.31
C ARG A 239 21.74 0.32 -9.97
N ASN A 240 20.84 1.17 -10.44
CA ASN A 240 19.64 0.77 -11.17
C ASN A 240 19.90 0.39 -12.65
N GLY A 241 21.15 0.35 -13.08
CA GLY A 241 21.54 0.02 -14.46
C GLY A 241 20.99 1.03 -15.47
N GLY A 242 21.10 2.32 -15.16
CA GLY A 242 20.65 3.42 -16.00
C GLY A 242 19.16 3.72 -15.96
N ARG A 243 18.39 3.12 -15.02
CA ARG A 243 16.93 3.36 -14.89
C ARG A 243 16.64 4.38 -13.82
N GLN A 244 15.85 5.38 -14.17
CA GLN A 244 15.34 6.35 -13.21
C GLN A 244 14.07 5.83 -12.58
N THR A 245 14.04 5.69 -11.24
CA THR A 245 12.93 5.15 -10.49
C THR A 245 12.12 6.20 -9.72
N ALA A 246 12.74 7.37 -9.48
CA ALA A 246 12.12 8.53 -8.84
C ALA A 246 12.82 9.81 -9.27
N ASP A 247 12.32 10.97 -8.84
CA ASP A 247 12.97 12.27 -9.02
C ASP A 247 14.16 12.46 -8.06
N ALA A 248 14.84 13.62 -8.17
CA ALA A 248 16.01 13.95 -7.35
C ALA A 248 15.68 14.06 -5.84
N GLU A 249 14.43 14.34 -5.49
CA GLU A 249 13.96 14.40 -4.09
C GLU A 249 13.49 13.03 -3.57
N GLY A 250 13.36 12.03 -4.45
CA GLY A 250 12.84 10.71 -4.08
C GLY A 250 11.36 10.75 -3.73
N THR A 251 10.56 11.55 -4.45
CA THR A 251 9.14 11.66 -4.11
C THR A 251 8.36 10.40 -4.46
N PHE A 252 7.42 10.01 -3.58
CA PHE A 252 6.53 8.90 -3.84
C PHE A 252 5.69 9.13 -5.12
N ALA A 253 5.23 10.35 -5.34
CA ALA A 253 4.49 10.71 -6.55
C ALA A 253 5.30 10.43 -7.82
N SER A 254 6.60 10.72 -7.81
CA SER A 254 7.47 10.44 -8.96
C SER A 254 7.70 8.94 -9.17
N LEU A 255 7.80 8.14 -8.09
CA LEU A 255 7.87 6.68 -8.20
C LEU A 255 6.67 6.13 -8.97
N ILE A 256 5.46 6.53 -8.59
CA ILE A 256 4.23 6.07 -9.25
C ILE A 256 4.23 6.49 -10.72
N ARG A 257 4.58 7.74 -11.00
CA ARG A 257 4.66 8.26 -12.37
C ARG A 257 5.68 7.49 -13.21
N TYR A 258 6.92 7.35 -12.77
CA TYR A 258 7.96 6.64 -13.52
C TYR A 258 7.64 5.16 -13.70
N SER A 259 7.05 4.50 -12.70
CA SER A 259 6.62 3.11 -12.83
C SER A 259 5.56 2.95 -13.93
N ARG A 260 4.58 3.86 -14.00
CA ARG A 260 3.52 3.84 -15.02
C ARG A 260 4.06 4.17 -16.42
N GLU A 261 4.87 5.22 -16.53
CA GLU A 261 5.50 5.64 -17.79
C GLU A 261 6.36 4.50 -18.35
N PHE A 262 7.17 3.86 -17.49
CA PHE A 262 8.02 2.74 -17.91
C PHE A 262 7.18 1.55 -18.36
N SER A 263 6.18 1.16 -17.61
CA SER A 263 5.26 0.07 -17.97
C SER A 263 4.59 0.34 -19.32
N ALA A 264 4.10 1.56 -19.54
CA ALA A 264 3.47 1.96 -20.80
C ALA A 264 4.43 1.90 -21.98
N MET A 265 5.69 2.34 -21.81
CA MET A 265 6.72 2.30 -22.87
C MET A 265 7.11 0.87 -23.28
N HIS A 266 6.98 -0.09 -22.37
CA HIS A 266 7.35 -1.49 -22.59
C HIS A 266 6.16 -2.43 -22.76
N ASN A 267 4.95 -1.91 -23.04
CA ASN A 267 3.71 -2.67 -23.16
C ASN A 267 3.44 -3.55 -21.92
N GLY A 268 3.87 -3.10 -20.76
CA GLY A 268 3.67 -3.77 -19.47
C GLY A 268 2.24 -3.56 -18.93
N PRO A 269 1.97 -4.10 -17.72
CA PRO A 269 0.66 -3.96 -17.06
C PRO A 269 0.27 -2.51 -16.85
N ARG A 270 -1.03 -2.23 -16.93
CA ARG A 270 -1.54 -0.84 -16.91
C ARG A 270 -1.88 -0.33 -15.52
N GLU A 271 -2.22 -1.24 -14.60
CA GLU A 271 -2.65 -0.89 -13.25
C GLU A 271 -1.45 -0.83 -12.29
N THR A 272 -1.54 0.01 -11.28
CA THR A 272 -0.54 0.11 -10.21
C THR A 272 -1.20 -0.23 -8.88
N TRP A 273 -0.72 -1.27 -8.22
CA TRP A 273 -1.23 -1.77 -6.96
C TRP A 273 -0.17 -1.65 -5.87
N LEU A 274 -0.52 -1.06 -4.74
CA LEU A 274 0.32 -1.06 -3.55
C LEU A 274 -0.22 -2.13 -2.60
N THR A 275 0.31 -3.33 -2.67
CA THR A 275 -0.20 -4.44 -1.87
C THR A 275 0.46 -4.56 -0.50
N GLU A 276 1.50 -3.76 -0.25
CA GLU A 276 2.15 -3.71 1.06
C GLU A 276 2.93 -2.41 1.27
N TRP A 277 2.71 -1.74 2.37
CA TRP A 277 3.48 -0.63 2.91
C TRP A 277 2.99 -0.34 4.33
N GLY A 278 3.82 0.30 5.17
CA GLY A 278 3.41 0.58 6.55
C GLY A 278 4.46 1.32 7.36
N TYR A 279 4.08 1.64 8.58
CA TYR A 279 4.91 2.29 9.59
C TYR A 279 4.85 1.51 10.89
N THR A 280 6.00 1.16 11.43
CA THR A 280 6.10 0.36 12.66
C THR A 280 6.23 1.25 13.89
N THR A 281 5.54 0.88 14.97
CA THR A 281 5.64 1.53 16.29
C THR A 281 6.67 0.87 17.20
N LYS A 282 7.59 0.07 16.63
CA LYS A 282 8.68 -0.53 17.41
C LYS A 282 9.49 0.53 18.15
N ARG A 283 10.12 0.15 19.25
CA ARG A 283 11.12 0.99 19.90
C ARG A 283 12.45 0.89 19.15
N ASP A 284 13.11 2.03 19.00
CA ASP A 284 14.47 2.04 18.47
C ASP A 284 15.46 1.65 19.55
N ARG A 285 16.45 0.83 19.19
CA ARG A 285 17.54 0.41 20.05
C ARG A 285 18.84 1.00 19.53
N ALA A 286 19.63 1.56 20.40
CA ALA A 286 20.97 2.05 20.05
C ALA A 286 21.78 0.94 19.37
N GLY A 287 22.42 1.26 18.25
CA GLY A 287 23.19 0.30 17.46
C GLY A 287 22.36 -0.68 16.62
N SER A 288 21.02 -0.53 16.57
CA SER A 288 20.17 -1.36 15.72
C SER A 288 20.47 -1.10 14.24
N ARG A 289 20.62 -2.19 13.48
CA ARG A 289 20.76 -2.17 12.01
C ARG A 289 19.41 -2.36 11.28
N SER A 290 18.28 -2.15 11.96
CA SER A 290 16.96 -2.25 11.34
C SER A 290 16.82 -1.25 10.19
N ASN A 291 16.20 -1.67 9.09
CA ASN A 291 15.81 -0.78 7.99
C ASN A 291 14.73 0.22 8.43
N PHE A 292 13.88 -0.17 9.38
CA PHE A 292 12.77 0.63 9.86
C PHE A 292 13.15 1.46 11.08
N ALA A 293 12.79 2.73 11.09
CA ALA A 293 12.73 3.52 12.30
C ALA A 293 11.45 3.19 13.06
N GLY A 294 11.49 3.30 14.38
CA GLY A 294 10.29 3.29 15.21
C GLY A 294 9.59 4.65 15.18
N PHE A 295 8.27 4.62 15.08
CA PHE A 295 7.44 5.82 15.11
C PHE A 295 6.51 5.79 16.33
N THR A 296 6.09 6.97 16.82
CA THR A 296 5.01 7.02 17.81
C THR A 296 3.70 6.52 17.18
N GLU A 297 2.77 6.02 17.98
CA GLU A 297 1.44 5.62 17.48
C GLU A 297 0.72 6.79 16.78
N HIS A 298 0.95 8.04 17.23
CA HIS A 298 0.46 9.25 16.54
C HIS A 298 1.07 9.42 15.16
N ALA A 299 2.41 9.34 15.06
CA ALA A 299 3.09 9.46 13.77
C ALA A 299 2.68 8.34 12.80
N GLN A 300 2.55 7.10 13.28
CA GLN A 300 2.04 5.97 12.50
C GLN A 300 0.66 6.32 11.92
N ALA A 301 -0.26 6.78 12.75
CA ALA A 301 -1.63 7.10 12.34
C ALA A 301 -1.69 8.18 11.25
N VAL A 302 -0.96 9.28 11.46
CA VAL A 302 -0.92 10.40 10.51
C VAL A 302 -0.23 10.01 9.20
N TYR A 303 0.89 9.27 9.28
CA TYR A 303 1.61 8.84 8.07
C TYR A 303 0.80 7.85 7.24
N ILE A 304 0.00 7.00 7.88
CA ILE A 304 -0.94 6.12 7.17
C ILE A 304 -2.01 6.94 6.45
N GLN A 305 -2.59 7.96 7.08
CA GLN A 305 -3.55 8.86 6.42
C GLN A 305 -2.92 9.58 5.22
N ARG A 306 -1.73 10.12 5.37
CA ARG A 306 -1.01 10.84 4.30
C ARG A 306 -0.73 9.93 3.12
N ARG A 307 -0.21 8.71 3.33
CA ARG A 307 0.08 7.76 2.25
C ARG A 307 -1.19 7.31 1.54
N PHE A 308 -2.27 7.03 2.26
CA PHE A 308 -3.54 6.71 1.61
C PHE A 308 -4.06 7.87 0.78
N MET A 309 -3.98 9.11 1.28
CA MET A 309 -4.39 10.30 0.51
C MET A 309 -3.55 10.49 -0.75
N GLU A 310 -2.22 10.27 -0.69
CA GLU A 310 -1.38 10.27 -1.90
C GLU A 310 -1.80 9.20 -2.89
N CYS A 311 -2.02 7.97 -2.44
CA CYS A 311 -2.46 6.87 -3.30
C CYS A 311 -3.79 7.20 -4.00
N LEU A 312 -4.75 7.74 -3.24
CA LEU A 312 -6.04 8.17 -3.79
C LEU A 312 -5.85 9.30 -4.82
N GLY A 313 -5.05 10.32 -4.48
CA GLY A 313 -4.78 11.47 -5.35
C GLY A 313 -3.99 11.14 -6.61
N LEU A 314 -3.09 10.18 -6.53
CA LEU A 314 -2.30 9.68 -7.66
C LEU A 314 -3.06 8.67 -8.52
N GLY A 315 -4.29 8.33 -8.15
CA GLY A 315 -5.11 7.38 -8.91
C GLY A 315 -4.55 5.95 -8.91
N VAL A 316 -3.94 5.51 -7.81
CA VAL A 316 -3.52 4.12 -7.63
C VAL A 316 -4.75 3.23 -7.50
N GLU A 317 -4.77 2.08 -8.17
CA GLU A 317 -5.94 1.20 -8.22
C GLU A 317 -6.32 0.64 -6.86
N ASN A 318 -5.30 0.26 -6.07
CA ASN A 318 -5.50 -0.23 -4.71
C ASN A 318 -4.28 0.07 -3.84
N SER A 319 -4.51 0.28 -2.54
CA SER A 319 -3.47 0.55 -1.56
C SER A 319 -3.76 -0.19 -0.26
N ILE A 320 -2.88 -1.12 0.11
CA ILE A 320 -3.00 -2.01 1.27
C ILE A 320 -1.94 -1.64 2.29
N VAL A 321 -2.38 -1.22 3.49
CA VAL A 321 -1.46 -0.99 4.60
C VAL A 321 -1.08 -2.30 5.29
N TYR A 322 0.18 -2.50 5.54
CA TYR A 322 0.75 -3.56 6.36
C TYR A 322 0.95 -3.04 7.78
N SER A 323 0.26 -3.59 8.78
CA SER A 323 -0.70 -4.67 8.77
C SER A 323 -1.90 -4.37 9.69
N PHE A 324 -2.89 -5.26 9.77
CA PHE A 324 -4.05 -5.00 10.62
C PHE A 324 -3.72 -5.18 12.11
N ILE A 325 -2.98 -6.23 12.50
CA ILE A 325 -2.65 -6.55 13.89
C ILE A 325 -1.15 -6.54 14.10
N ASP A 326 -0.68 -6.08 15.27
CA ASP A 326 0.70 -6.28 15.71
C ASP A 326 1.01 -7.77 15.82
N ASP A 327 2.06 -8.20 15.17
CA ASP A 327 2.50 -9.58 15.17
C ASP A 327 3.28 -9.94 16.46
N LYS A 328 3.32 -11.22 16.79
CA LYS A 328 4.15 -11.77 17.87
C LYS A 328 5.07 -12.85 17.31
N ASN A 329 5.95 -12.45 16.40
CA ASN A 329 6.92 -13.36 15.79
C ASN A 329 8.16 -13.57 16.67
N SER A 330 8.44 -12.58 17.52
CA SER A 330 9.62 -12.56 18.36
C SER A 330 9.26 -12.91 19.81
N PRO A 331 10.22 -13.41 20.61
CA PRO A 331 10.06 -13.50 22.05
C PRO A 331 9.63 -12.16 22.66
N LEU A 332 8.81 -12.20 23.73
CA LEU A 332 8.24 -10.99 24.35
C LEU A 332 9.28 -9.93 24.70
N GLU A 333 10.48 -10.37 25.13
CA GLU A 333 11.57 -9.46 25.52
C GLU A 333 12.18 -8.68 24.37
N THR A 334 11.96 -9.13 23.12
CA THR A 334 12.52 -8.53 21.91
C THR A 334 11.46 -7.99 20.95
N SER A 335 10.21 -8.35 21.16
CA SER A 335 9.09 -7.99 20.27
C SER A 335 8.94 -6.47 20.14
N GLU A 336 9.12 -5.70 21.21
CA GLU A 336 9.03 -4.24 21.17
C GLU A 336 10.09 -3.57 20.26
N PHE A 337 11.18 -4.27 19.95
CA PHE A 337 12.27 -3.77 19.08
C PHE A 337 12.19 -4.32 17.64
N ASN A 338 11.31 -5.27 17.39
CA ASN A 338 11.15 -5.85 16.07
C ASN A 338 10.12 -5.06 15.24
N GLY A 339 10.54 -4.60 14.07
CA GLY A 339 9.65 -3.88 13.15
C GLY A 339 8.41 -4.69 12.78
N GLU A 340 8.60 -5.95 12.41
CA GLU A 340 7.53 -6.85 11.96
C GLU A 340 6.44 -7.07 13.02
N ASP A 341 6.78 -7.00 14.29
CA ASP A 341 5.85 -7.23 15.39
C ASP A 341 4.98 -6.00 15.74
N ASN A 342 5.21 -4.84 15.12
CA ASN A 342 4.62 -3.57 15.54
C ASN A 342 4.01 -2.72 14.42
N PHE A 343 3.67 -3.32 13.28
CA PHE A 343 3.02 -2.62 12.16
C PHE A 343 1.50 -2.45 12.30
N GLY A 344 0.87 -3.16 13.23
CA GLY A 344 -0.58 -3.24 13.35
C GLY A 344 -1.29 -1.89 13.51
N LEU A 345 -2.51 -1.80 12.99
CA LEU A 345 -3.48 -0.77 13.35
C LEU A 345 -4.09 -1.03 14.73
N ILE A 346 -4.04 -2.28 15.17
CA ILE A 346 -4.40 -2.72 16.51
C ILE A 346 -3.25 -3.49 17.14
N LYS A 347 -3.20 -3.51 18.46
CA LYS A 347 -2.22 -4.29 19.22
C LYS A 347 -2.53 -5.78 19.15
N SER A 348 -1.57 -6.62 19.49
CA SER A 348 -1.72 -8.08 19.47
C SER A 348 -2.80 -8.61 20.42
N ASP A 349 -3.23 -7.84 21.42
CA ASP A 349 -4.38 -8.17 22.31
C ASP A 349 -5.73 -7.75 21.72
N GLY A 350 -5.71 -7.07 20.57
CA GLY A 350 -6.90 -6.55 19.90
C GLY A 350 -7.25 -5.11 20.26
N THR A 351 -6.46 -4.45 21.11
CA THR A 351 -6.69 -3.03 21.47
C THR A 351 -6.38 -2.12 20.27
N PRO A 352 -7.32 -1.27 19.81
CA PRO A 352 -7.04 -0.32 18.73
C PRO A 352 -5.94 0.68 19.08
N LYS A 353 -5.03 0.92 18.15
CA LYS A 353 -4.12 2.08 18.18
C LYS A 353 -4.83 3.31 17.59
N PRO A 354 -4.32 4.52 17.78
CA PRO A 354 -4.84 5.73 17.11
C PRO A 354 -4.97 5.58 15.59
N ALA A 355 -4.12 4.76 14.97
CA ALA A 355 -4.16 4.44 13.55
C ALA A 355 -5.49 3.80 13.10
N TYR A 356 -6.15 3.00 13.95
CA TYR A 356 -7.45 2.42 13.65
C TYR A 356 -8.50 3.50 13.39
N ALA A 357 -8.70 4.41 14.34
CA ALA A 357 -9.66 5.51 14.21
C ALA A 357 -9.29 6.48 13.06
N ALA A 358 -7.99 6.69 12.83
CA ALA A 358 -7.51 7.54 11.75
C ALA A 358 -7.84 6.96 10.36
N VAL A 359 -7.64 5.65 10.16
CA VAL A 359 -8.00 4.95 8.92
C VAL A 359 -9.50 4.91 8.74
N GLN A 360 -10.27 4.61 9.80
CA GLN A 360 -11.73 4.57 9.76
C GLN A 360 -12.31 5.91 9.29
N ARG A 361 -11.81 7.02 9.83
CA ARG A 361 -12.26 8.35 9.44
C ARG A 361 -11.88 8.67 7.99
N LEU A 362 -10.62 8.43 7.62
CA LEU A 362 -10.18 8.64 6.25
C LEU A 362 -11.03 7.84 5.27
N ALA A 363 -11.26 6.56 5.52
CA ALA A 363 -12.05 5.69 4.64
C ALA A 363 -13.46 6.25 4.41
N ARG A 364 -14.14 6.71 5.48
CA ARG A 364 -15.49 7.30 5.40
C ARG A 364 -15.50 8.62 4.64
N GLU A 365 -14.59 9.54 4.98
CA GLU A 365 -14.54 10.87 4.37
C GLU A 365 -14.09 10.86 2.90
N THR A 366 -13.43 9.80 2.46
CA THR A 366 -12.94 9.65 1.08
C THR A 366 -13.70 8.61 0.27
N ALA A 367 -14.76 8.01 0.83
CA ALA A 367 -15.61 7.06 0.11
C ALA A 367 -16.20 7.70 -1.15
N GLY A 368 -16.04 7.03 -2.29
CA GLY A 368 -16.58 7.49 -3.58
C GLY A 368 -15.94 8.75 -4.17
N LEU A 369 -14.87 9.28 -3.59
CA LEU A 369 -14.16 10.41 -4.17
C LEU A 369 -13.43 9.99 -5.46
N VAL A 370 -13.57 10.81 -6.50
CA VAL A 370 -12.92 10.64 -7.80
C VAL A 370 -11.89 11.74 -7.99
N VAL A 371 -10.68 11.37 -8.46
CA VAL A 371 -9.59 12.33 -8.71
C VAL A 371 -10.06 13.40 -9.72
N SER A 372 -9.73 14.65 -9.41
CA SER A 372 -10.01 15.81 -10.27
C SER A 372 -8.82 16.78 -10.21
N ASN A 373 -8.71 17.65 -11.22
CA ASN A 373 -7.73 18.74 -11.27
C ASN A 373 -8.38 20.02 -11.84
N ASP A 374 -9.66 20.21 -11.58
CA ASP A 374 -10.47 21.26 -12.22
C ASP A 374 -10.16 22.66 -11.66
N VAL A 375 -9.55 22.73 -10.48
CA VAL A 375 -9.32 23.98 -9.78
C VAL A 375 -7.83 24.24 -9.61
N LYS A 376 -7.36 25.42 -10.00
CA LYS A 376 -5.99 25.82 -9.73
C LYS A 376 -5.86 26.30 -8.30
N ILE A 377 -4.91 25.71 -7.57
CA ILE A 377 -4.60 26.02 -6.18
C ILE A 377 -3.16 26.51 -6.08
N THR A 378 -2.93 27.54 -5.33
CA THR A 378 -1.60 28.01 -4.96
C THR A 378 -1.52 28.06 -3.44
N ILE A 379 -0.56 27.35 -2.87
CA ILE A 379 -0.31 27.32 -1.43
C ILE A 379 1.05 27.95 -1.20
N THR A 380 1.06 29.03 -0.42
CA THR A 380 2.29 29.75 -0.05
C THR A 380 2.49 29.58 1.45
N THR A 381 3.56 28.94 1.86
CA THR A 381 3.98 28.87 3.25
C THR A 381 5.04 29.94 3.50
N PRO A 382 4.92 30.77 4.56
CA PRO A 382 5.97 31.73 4.89
C PRO A 382 7.22 30.98 5.30
N THR A 383 8.32 31.32 4.65
CA THR A 383 9.72 30.92 4.87
C THR A 383 9.96 29.42 5.14
N SER A 384 10.78 28.84 4.26
CA SER A 384 11.44 27.55 4.54
C SER A 384 12.10 27.60 5.92
N ARG A 385 11.73 26.68 6.82
CA ARG A 385 12.56 26.47 8.00
C ARG A 385 13.94 26.03 7.51
N PRO A 386 15.02 26.60 8.05
CA PRO A 386 16.38 26.24 7.63
C PRO A 386 16.71 24.76 7.89
N ASP A 387 15.95 24.08 8.74
CA ASP A 387 16.10 22.67 9.02
C ASP A 387 15.32 21.86 7.99
N ARG A 388 15.91 21.69 6.80
CA ARG A 388 15.51 20.62 5.91
C ARG A 388 15.54 19.33 6.72
N GLN A 389 14.41 18.62 6.75
CA GLN A 389 14.36 17.33 7.43
C GLN A 389 15.29 16.37 6.68
N THR A 390 16.48 16.22 7.21
CA THR A 390 17.48 15.30 6.69
C THR A 390 17.21 13.92 7.25
N PHE A 391 17.16 12.95 6.38
CA PHE A 391 17.03 11.54 6.72
C PHE A 391 18.25 10.81 6.17
N HIS A 392 18.71 9.81 6.88
CA HIS A 392 19.75 8.93 6.38
C HIS A 392 19.12 7.59 5.98
N ALA A 393 19.25 7.22 4.72
CA ALA A 393 18.96 5.88 4.25
C ALA A 393 19.90 4.88 4.93
N ARG A 394 19.60 3.58 4.83
CA ARG A 394 20.41 2.52 5.44
C ARG A 394 21.88 2.53 4.97
N ASP A 395 22.11 2.90 3.73
CA ASP A 395 23.44 3.00 3.10
C ASP A 395 24.16 4.31 3.44
N GLY A 396 23.58 5.16 4.29
CA GLY A 396 24.12 6.45 4.68
C GLY A 396 23.75 7.59 3.71
N THR A 397 23.03 7.31 2.62
CA THR A 397 22.57 8.36 1.69
C THR A 397 21.71 9.36 2.45
N GLU A 398 22.06 10.63 2.34
CA GLU A 398 21.31 11.72 2.92
C GLU A 398 20.12 12.06 2.02
N LEU A 399 18.92 11.99 2.58
CA LEU A 399 17.67 12.33 1.91
C LEU A 399 17.09 13.59 2.55
N HIS A 400 16.63 14.51 1.74
CA HIS A 400 16.02 15.75 2.19
C HIS A 400 14.55 15.75 1.83
N ALA A 401 13.67 15.84 2.84
CA ALA A 401 12.26 16.11 2.57
C ALA A 401 12.12 17.61 2.29
N PRO A 402 11.57 18.01 1.15
CA PRO A 402 11.28 19.39 0.87
C PRO A 402 10.20 19.89 1.86
N ASP A 403 10.39 21.12 2.31
CA ASP A 403 9.45 21.78 3.20
C ASP A 403 8.32 22.42 2.37
N ARG A 404 7.29 21.63 2.05
CA ARG A 404 6.18 22.08 1.22
C ARG A 404 4.82 21.57 1.70
N ALA A 405 3.78 22.22 1.25
CA ALA A 405 2.42 21.73 1.32
C ALA A 405 2.16 20.72 0.20
N ILE A 406 1.41 19.67 0.54
CA ILE A 406 0.90 18.70 -0.44
C ILE A 406 -0.59 18.95 -0.62
N SER A 407 -1.08 18.85 -1.85
CA SER A 407 -2.51 18.93 -2.13
C SER A 407 -2.92 17.97 -3.25
N TYR A 408 -4.10 17.39 -3.10
CA TYR A 408 -4.79 16.57 -4.11
C TYR A 408 -6.25 17.01 -4.23
N GLN A 409 -6.82 16.86 -5.40
CA GLN A 409 -8.19 17.28 -5.67
C GLN A 409 -9.06 16.10 -6.08
N PHE A 410 -10.31 16.18 -5.64
CA PHE A 410 -11.32 15.17 -5.90
C PHE A 410 -12.67 15.83 -6.19
N LYS A 411 -13.58 15.04 -6.77
CA LYS A 411 -15.02 15.29 -6.81
C LYS A 411 -15.74 14.28 -5.94
N ASP A 412 -16.75 14.75 -5.21
CA ASP A 412 -17.71 13.85 -4.57
C ASP A 412 -18.87 13.52 -5.54
N HIS A 413 -19.79 12.65 -5.10
CA HIS A 413 -20.94 12.25 -5.91
C HIS A 413 -21.88 13.41 -6.28
N ALA A 414 -21.90 14.48 -5.51
CA ALA A 414 -22.68 15.68 -5.80
C ALA A 414 -21.95 16.66 -6.74
N GLY A 415 -20.73 16.34 -7.16
CA GLY A 415 -19.89 17.17 -8.01
C GLY A 415 -19.15 18.29 -7.27
N ASN A 416 -19.22 18.33 -5.93
CA ASN A 416 -18.44 19.30 -5.16
C ASN A 416 -16.95 19.01 -5.28
N THR A 417 -16.14 20.07 -5.33
CA THR A 417 -14.68 19.94 -5.26
C THR A 417 -14.23 19.72 -3.84
N ILE A 418 -13.43 18.68 -3.63
CA ILE A 418 -12.76 18.38 -2.37
C ILE A 418 -11.26 18.58 -2.58
N ILE A 419 -10.62 19.35 -1.72
CA ILE A 419 -9.17 19.57 -1.72
C ILE A 419 -8.61 18.95 -0.46
N ALA A 420 -7.83 17.90 -0.58
CA ALA A 420 -7.03 17.36 0.51
C ALA A 420 -5.71 18.10 0.56
N LEU A 421 -5.29 18.56 1.75
CA LEU A 421 -4.03 19.27 1.91
C LEU A 421 -3.41 19.02 3.29
N TRP A 422 -2.07 19.07 3.35
CA TRP A 422 -1.29 18.96 4.59
C TRP A 422 0.12 19.52 4.41
N SER A 423 0.79 19.77 5.53
CA SER A 423 2.22 20.07 5.53
C SER A 423 3.03 18.79 5.52
N MET A 424 4.05 18.70 4.68
CA MET A 424 4.92 17.53 4.53
C MET A 424 5.90 17.31 5.69
N GLU A 425 5.68 17.99 6.80
CA GLU A 425 6.57 17.92 7.96
C GLU A 425 6.61 16.53 8.61
N ARG A 426 7.73 16.23 9.25
CA ARG A 426 7.83 15.11 10.18
C ARG A 426 6.90 15.33 11.36
N ILE A 427 6.17 14.30 11.78
CA ILE A 427 5.38 14.36 13.00
C ILE A 427 6.33 14.40 14.19
N SER A 428 6.35 15.55 14.82
CA SER A 428 6.91 15.82 16.14
C SER A 428 5.83 16.59 16.91
N ASP A 429 6.12 17.17 18.03
CA ASP A 429 5.18 17.96 18.84
C ASP A 429 4.75 19.29 18.15
N GLN A 430 4.71 19.31 16.85
CA GLN A 430 4.56 20.52 16.05
C GLN A 430 3.12 20.94 15.87
N SER A 431 2.89 22.21 16.07
CA SER A 431 1.68 22.94 15.71
C SER A 431 1.55 23.08 14.19
N ALA A 432 0.32 23.31 13.73
CA ALA A 432 0.04 23.68 12.35
C ALA A 432 0.87 24.90 11.90
N ARG A 433 1.21 24.95 10.61
CA ARG A 433 1.93 26.08 10.00
C ARG A 433 0.95 27.06 9.36
N PRO A 434 1.17 28.38 9.43
CA PRO A 434 0.39 29.31 8.63
C PRO A 434 0.67 29.08 7.15
N ALA A 435 -0.37 29.12 6.34
CA ALA A 435 -0.29 29.03 4.89
C ALA A 435 -1.32 29.97 4.25
N ASP A 436 -0.91 30.67 3.21
CA ASP A 436 -1.83 31.41 2.35
C ASP A 436 -2.27 30.49 1.20
N ILE A 437 -3.58 30.31 1.06
CA ILE A 437 -4.16 29.43 0.04
C ILE A 437 -5.04 30.24 -0.89
N GLU A 438 -4.64 30.37 -2.15
CA GLU A 438 -5.44 30.95 -3.23
C GLU A 438 -6.08 29.83 -4.03
N ILE A 439 -7.40 29.82 -4.10
CA ILE A 439 -8.19 28.84 -4.85
C ILE A 439 -8.91 29.59 -5.97
N LYS A 440 -8.59 29.24 -7.23
CA LYS A 440 -9.16 29.95 -8.39
C LYS A 440 -10.61 29.56 -8.67
N VAL A 441 -11.47 29.88 -7.73
CA VAL A 441 -12.93 29.81 -7.83
C VAL A 441 -13.52 31.16 -7.43
N LYS A 442 -14.77 31.42 -7.82
CA LYS A 442 -15.46 32.65 -7.43
C LYS A 442 -15.67 32.69 -5.91
N PRO A 443 -15.70 33.89 -5.28
CA PRO A 443 -15.82 33.99 -3.82
C PRO A 443 -17.21 33.66 -3.26
N ASP A 444 -18.20 33.33 -4.09
CA ASP A 444 -19.55 32.89 -3.68
C ASP A 444 -19.59 31.42 -3.19
N ILE A 445 -18.44 30.79 -3.05
CA ILE A 445 -18.28 29.43 -2.56
C ILE A 445 -18.24 29.40 -1.03
N VAL A 446 -18.94 28.45 -0.42
CA VAL A 446 -18.80 28.09 0.99
C VAL A 446 -17.74 27.00 1.13
N ILE A 447 -16.81 27.18 2.06
CA ILE A 447 -15.80 26.15 2.39
C ILE A 447 -16.15 25.53 3.73
N THR A 448 -16.17 24.21 3.76
CA THR A 448 -16.16 23.41 4.99
C THR A 448 -14.87 22.61 5.06
N ALA A 449 -14.16 22.69 6.17
CA ALA A 449 -12.95 21.94 6.42
C ALA A 449 -13.24 20.76 7.36
N THR A 450 -12.75 19.57 6.99
CA THR A 450 -12.77 18.39 7.86
C THR A 450 -11.33 17.99 8.19
N ASP A 451 -10.99 18.06 9.45
CA ASP A 451 -9.69 17.60 9.98
C ASP A 451 -9.71 16.08 10.12
N LEU A 452 -8.91 15.35 9.34
CA LEU A 452 -8.92 13.90 9.34
C LEU A 452 -8.26 13.27 10.58
N TRP A 453 -7.48 14.02 11.34
CA TRP A 453 -6.91 13.52 12.60
C TRP A 453 -7.93 13.57 13.74
N THR A 454 -8.58 14.73 13.91
CA THR A 454 -9.52 14.94 15.02
C THR A 454 -10.98 14.61 14.69
N GLY A 455 -11.35 14.64 13.39
CA GLY A 455 -12.74 14.58 12.92
C GLY A 455 -13.50 15.89 13.08
N ARG A 456 -12.82 16.96 13.48
CA ARG A 456 -13.45 18.29 13.63
C ARG A 456 -13.84 18.84 12.27
N VAL A 457 -15.07 19.31 12.18
CA VAL A 457 -15.60 20.02 11.02
C VAL A 457 -15.74 21.51 11.38
N TYR A 458 -15.25 22.39 10.52
CA TYR A 458 -15.29 23.82 10.74
C TYR A 458 -15.31 24.60 9.42
N GLN A 459 -15.68 25.88 9.49
CA GLN A 459 -15.59 26.80 8.35
C GLN A 459 -14.34 27.68 8.53
N PRO A 460 -13.33 27.58 7.65
CA PRO A 460 -12.19 28.46 7.70
C PRO A 460 -12.59 29.89 7.30
N LEU A 461 -11.89 30.87 7.84
CA LEU A 461 -12.08 32.26 7.43
C LEU A 461 -11.61 32.42 5.98
N ALA A 462 -12.55 32.70 5.10
CA ALA A 462 -12.31 32.92 3.70
C ALA A 462 -12.53 34.40 3.32
N GLY A 463 -11.63 34.92 2.53
CA GLY A 463 -11.69 36.21 1.93
C GLY A 463 -11.60 36.16 0.42
N GLU A 464 -11.36 37.32 -0.18
CA GLU A 464 -11.14 37.45 -1.62
C GLU A 464 -9.75 38.08 -1.87
N LYS A 465 -9.07 37.57 -2.88
CA LYS A 465 -7.83 38.11 -3.43
C LYS A 465 -7.83 37.95 -4.95
N ASN A 466 -7.65 39.08 -5.67
CA ASN A 466 -7.64 39.07 -7.14
C ASN A 466 -8.90 38.46 -7.79
N GLY A 467 -10.07 38.59 -7.16
CA GLY A 467 -11.32 38.01 -7.64
C GLY A 467 -11.48 36.49 -7.37
N TYR A 468 -10.61 35.91 -6.57
CA TYR A 468 -10.60 34.51 -6.20
C TYR A 468 -10.71 34.27 -4.70
N LEU A 469 -11.15 33.10 -4.33
CA LEU A 469 -11.24 32.67 -2.95
C LEU A 469 -9.86 32.57 -2.31
N PHE A 470 -9.70 33.16 -1.12
CA PHE A 470 -8.43 33.26 -0.42
C PHE A 470 -8.56 32.89 1.06
N LEU A 471 -7.75 31.97 1.53
CA LEU A 471 -7.59 31.65 2.93
C LEU A 471 -6.25 32.23 3.40
N LYS A 472 -6.29 33.29 4.20
CA LYS A 472 -5.10 33.91 4.76
C LYS A 472 -4.72 33.19 6.05
N ASP A 473 -3.42 32.98 6.26
CA ASP A 473 -2.86 32.42 7.50
C ASP A 473 -3.58 31.11 7.93
N PHE A 474 -4.01 30.29 6.95
CA PHE A 474 -4.65 29.02 7.22
C PHE A 474 -3.71 28.13 8.04
N ALA A 475 -4.19 27.62 9.17
CA ALA A 475 -3.41 26.73 10.03
C ALA A 475 -3.28 25.34 9.37
N LEU A 476 -2.26 25.18 8.49
CA LEU A 476 -2.00 23.94 7.74
C LEU A 476 -1.33 22.91 8.64
N PRO A 477 -2.02 21.84 9.05
CA PRO A 477 -1.45 20.82 9.91
C PRO A 477 -0.59 19.81 9.14
N PRO A 478 0.20 19.00 9.85
CA PRO A 478 0.95 17.89 9.24
C PRO A 478 0.11 16.64 8.96
N HIS A 479 -1.18 16.65 9.22
CA HIS A 479 -2.14 15.61 8.87
C HIS A 479 -3.14 16.13 7.82
N PRO A 480 -3.77 15.25 7.02
CA PRO A 480 -4.67 15.69 5.98
C PRO A 480 -5.91 16.42 6.52
N VAL A 481 -6.22 17.55 5.88
CA VAL A 481 -7.50 18.27 6.01
C VAL A 481 -8.19 18.26 4.66
N LEU A 482 -9.48 18.03 4.64
CA LEU A 482 -10.32 18.10 3.45
C LEU A 482 -11.07 19.44 3.44
N LEU A 483 -10.84 20.26 2.42
CA LEU A 483 -11.64 21.44 2.14
C LEU A 483 -12.72 21.05 1.11
N ARG A 484 -13.98 21.11 1.51
CA ARG A 484 -15.13 20.91 0.64
C ARG A 484 -15.63 22.25 0.15
N LEU A 485 -15.67 22.46 -1.16
CA LEU A 485 -16.15 23.66 -1.84
C LEU A 485 -17.57 23.45 -2.33
N GLN A 486 -18.50 24.27 -1.86
CA GLN A 486 -19.92 24.17 -2.24
C GLN A 486 -20.42 25.54 -2.71
N THR A 487 -21.19 25.57 -3.78
CA THR A 487 -21.93 26.78 -4.17
C THR A 487 -22.96 27.14 -3.08
N LYS A 488 -23.10 28.44 -2.83
CA LYS A 488 -24.12 28.96 -1.88
C LYS A 488 -25.53 28.63 -2.34
#